data_ae70db32f792628b3ea7e847bb2c6302
#
_entry.id   ae70db32f792628b3ea7e847bb2c6302
#
_cell.length_a   1.000
_cell.length_b   1.000
_cell.length_c   1.000
_cell.angle_alpha   90.00
_cell.angle_beta   90.00
_cell.angle_gamma   90.00
#
_symmetry.space_group_name_H-M   'P 1'
#
loop_
_entity.id
_entity.type
_entity.pdbx_description
1 polymer ?
#
loop_
_entity_poly.entity_id
_entity_poly.type
_entity_poly.pdbx_seq_one_letter_code
_entity_poly.pdbx_strand_id
1 'polypeptide(L)'
;MKTNHFLLFILLIALTACDRTERAISQIPMDVKVLRMDSIFFHTPVKELPLIKAKYPLFFPENTTDEEWAKKQSDSLQKELFSEINKTFGDFSDQKKTIKSIYQHIKYYFPQFTPPKVVTLTSDVDYSSRVIYADSLLLIGVDNYLGSKHRFYSDMEAYIAQELDKKYLPVDVALSFAEAIIPSSRKTE
;
A
#
# COMPACT_ATOMS: atom_id res chain seq x y z
N MET A 1 3.71 8.68 52.72
CA MET A 1 4.83 8.81 51.74
C MET A 1 5.27 7.51 51.06
N LYS A 2 5.01 6.32 51.59
CA LYS A 2 5.41 5.04 50.95
C LYS A 2 4.60 4.62 49.74
N THR A 3 3.38 5.07 49.56
CA THR A 3 2.48 4.74 48.44
C THR A 3 2.90 5.39 47.13
N ASN A 4 3.49 6.59 47.16
CA ASN A 4 3.92 7.28 45.92
C ASN A 4 5.10 6.62 45.21
N HIS A 5 6.04 6.01 45.98
CA HIS A 5 7.19 5.32 45.40
C HIS A 5 6.77 3.98 44.77
N PHE A 6 5.79 3.31 45.29
CA PHE A 6 5.25 2.05 44.70
C PHE A 6 4.53 2.32 43.38
N LEU A 7 3.73 3.37 43.32
CA LEU A 7 3.07 3.81 42.08
C LEU A 7 4.08 4.23 41.00
N LEU A 8 5.13 4.96 41.41
CA LEU A 8 6.21 5.38 40.49
C LEU A 8 6.97 4.17 39.93
N PHE A 9 7.21 3.15 40.77
CA PHE A 9 7.89 1.92 40.37
C PHE A 9 7.07 1.09 39.38
N ILE A 10 5.74 0.96 39.59
CA ILE A 10 4.83 0.33 38.64
C ILE A 10 4.79 1.07 37.32
N LEU A 11 4.77 2.41 37.33
CA LEU A 11 4.81 3.24 36.13
C LEU A 11 6.11 3.06 35.34
N LEU A 12 7.25 2.92 36.03
CA LEU A 12 8.56 2.67 35.39
C LEU A 12 8.60 1.29 34.71
N ILE A 13 8.02 0.25 35.32
CA ILE A 13 7.95 -1.10 34.74
C ILE A 13 7.04 -1.10 33.51
N ALA A 14 5.93 -0.35 33.54
CA ALA A 14 5.03 -0.24 32.40
C ALA A 14 5.68 0.41 31.16
N LEU A 15 6.57 1.39 31.36
CA LEU A 15 7.30 2.04 30.26
C LEU A 15 8.33 1.13 29.59
N THR A 16 8.94 0.18 30.35
CA THR A 16 9.93 -0.76 29.76
C THR A 16 9.29 -1.95 29.04
N ALA A 17 8.01 -2.23 29.27
CA ALA A 17 7.30 -3.34 28.61
C ALA A 17 7.05 -3.02 27.11
N CYS A 18 6.71 -1.79 26.77
CA CYS A 18 6.46 -1.38 25.38
C CYS A 18 7.72 -1.53 24.50
N ASP A 19 8.89 -1.15 25.01
CA ASP A 19 10.17 -1.28 24.32
C ASP A 19 10.55 -2.73 23.99
N ARG A 20 10.18 -3.69 24.87
CA ARG A 20 10.49 -5.12 24.65
C ARG A 20 9.70 -5.70 23.49
N THR A 21 8.41 -5.37 23.39
CA THR A 21 7.54 -5.87 22.34
C THR A 21 7.97 -5.32 20.98
N GLU A 22 8.24 -4.03 20.86
CA GLU A 22 8.72 -3.41 19.63
C GLU A 22 10.06 -4.00 19.16
N ARG A 23 10.99 -4.25 20.10
CA ARG A 23 12.25 -4.94 19.78
C ARG A 23 12.02 -6.36 19.27
N ALA A 24 11.13 -7.12 19.91
CA ALA A 24 10.80 -8.48 19.48
C ALA A 24 10.19 -8.47 18.07
N ILE A 25 9.25 -7.55 17.78
CA ILE A 25 8.62 -7.38 16.48
C ILE A 25 9.67 -7.04 15.41
N SER A 26 10.53 -6.06 15.67
CA SER A 26 11.55 -5.60 14.73
C SER A 26 12.58 -6.69 14.34
N GLN A 27 12.78 -7.69 15.20
CA GLN A 27 13.67 -8.83 14.96
C GLN A 27 13.03 -9.94 14.11
N ILE A 28 11.71 -9.90 13.84
CA ILE A 28 11.06 -10.90 13.00
C ILE A 28 11.62 -10.79 11.58
N PRO A 29 12.23 -11.86 11.04
CA PRO A 29 12.70 -11.88 9.66
C PRO A 29 11.53 -11.62 8.71
N MET A 30 11.65 -10.57 7.86
CA MET A 30 10.59 -10.19 6.95
C MET A 30 11.20 -9.68 5.65
N ASP A 31 10.86 -10.35 4.55
CA ASP A 31 11.16 -9.87 3.20
C ASP A 31 9.87 -9.39 2.52
N VAL A 32 9.89 -8.15 2.03
CA VAL A 32 8.78 -7.56 1.28
C VAL A 32 9.16 -7.52 -0.19
N LYS A 33 8.53 -8.37 -0.98
CA LYS A 33 8.68 -8.36 -2.44
C LYS A 33 7.78 -7.29 -3.03
N VAL A 34 8.36 -6.35 -3.79
CA VAL A 34 7.62 -5.27 -4.45
C VAL A 34 7.74 -5.44 -5.96
N LEU A 35 6.62 -5.38 -6.64
CA LEU A 35 6.52 -5.30 -8.10
C LEU A 35 5.93 -3.93 -8.47
N ARG A 36 6.75 -3.05 -9.02
CA ARG A 36 6.33 -1.74 -9.53
C ARG A 36 5.70 -1.90 -10.93
N MET A 37 4.44 -2.39 -10.97
CA MET A 37 3.74 -2.59 -12.25
C MET A 37 3.47 -1.26 -12.95
N ASP A 38 3.19 -0.19 -12.21
CA ASP A 38 3.13 1.18 -12.70
C ASP A 38 4.40 1.56 -13.48
N SER A 39 5.56 1.31 -12.90
CA SER A 39 6.86 1.61 -13.51
C SER A 39 7.16 0.70 -14.71
N ILE A 40 6.89 -0.60 -14.59
CA ILE A 40 7.08 -1.57 -15.68
C ILE A 40 6.23 -1.16 -16.88
N PHE A 41 4.96 -0.83 -16.67
CA PHE A 41 4.05 -0.45 -17.73
C PHE A 41 4.53 0.79 -18.50
N PHE A 42 4.88 1.87 -17.81
CA PHE A 42 5.26 3.14 -18.46
C PHE A 42 6.69 3.15 -19.03
N HIS A 43 7.60 2.31 -18.55
CA HIS A 43 8.95 2.21 -19.09
C HIS A 43 9.09 1.17 -20.20
N THR A 44 8.13 0.25 -20.37
CA THR A 44 8.19 -0.74 -21.44
C THR A 44 7.84 -0.09 -22.77
N PRO A 45 8.66 -0.25 -23.82
CA PRO A 45 8.29 0.20 -25.15
C PRO A 45 6.98 -0.42 -25.64
N VAL A 46 6.12 0.35 -26.34
CA VAL A 46 4.81 -0.11 -26.84
C VAL A 46 4.91 -1.46 -27.59
N LYS A 47 5.95 -1.64 -28.40
CA LYS A 47 6.19 -2.91 -29.14
C LYS A 47 6.42 -4.13 -28.26
N GLU A 48 6.76 -3.93 -26.99
CA GLU A 48 7.02 -4.97 -25.99
C GLU A 48 5.84 -5.21 -25.05
N LEU A 49 4.74 -4.46 -25.18
CA LEU A 49 3.52 -4.68 -24.39
C LEU A 49 3.02 -6.13 -24.42
N PRO A 50 3.01 -6.87 -25.55
CA PRO A 50 2.61 -8.26 -25.54
C PRO A 50 3.47 -9.14 -24.62
N LEU A 51 4.76 -8.83 -24.45
CA LEU A 51 5.65 -9.58 -23.56
C LEU A 51 5.31 -9.36 -22.09
N ILE A 52 5.02 -8.12 -21.67
CA ILE A 52 4.62 -7.87 -20.28
C ILE A 52 3.21 -8.39 -19.99
N LYS A 53 2.29 -8.36 -20.95
CA LYS A 53 0.97 -9.01 -20.85
C LYS A 53 1.10 -10.51 -20.62
N ALA A 54 1.92 -11.18 -21.42
CA ALA A 54 2.18 -12.60 -21.25
C ALA A 54 2.84 -12.95 -19.90
N LYS A 55 3.73 -12.06 -19.42
CA LYS A 55 4.43 -12.25 -18.13
C LYS A 55 3.56 -11.95 -16.91
N TYR A 56 2.62 -11.04 -17.03
CA TYR A 56 1.78 -10.55 -15.93
C TYR A 56 0.29 -10.50 -16.31
N PRO A 57 -0.31 -11.60 -16.76
CA PRO A 57 -1.68 -11.61 -17.32
C PRO A 57 -2.73 -11.09 -16.35
N LEU A 58 -2.51 -11.26 -15.05
CA LEU A 58 -3.44 -10.78 -14.00
C LEU A 58 -3.70 -9.28 -14.05
N PHE A 59 -2.74 -8.48 -14.55
CA PHE A 59 -2.84 -7.02 -14.58
C PHE A 59 -3.28 -6.48 -15.96
N PHE A 60 -3.56 -7.37 -16.90
CA PHE A 60 -3.97 -7.04 -18.26
C PHE A 60 -5.22 -7.82 -18.65
N PRO A 61 -6.41 -7.33 -18.27
CA PRO A 61 -7.68 -8.01 -18.59
C PRO A 61 -7.82 -8.31 -20.08
N GLU A 62 -8.34 -9.49 -20.41
CA GLU A 62 -8.48 -9.96 -21.79
C GLU A 62 -9.43 -9.11 -22.64
N ASN A 63 -10.36 -8.40 -22.00
CA ASN A 63 -11.31 -7.49 -22.66
C ASN A 63 -10.70 -6.15 -23.08
N THR A 64 -9.40 -5.89 -22.81
CA THR A 64 -8.68 -4.69 -23.20
C THR A 64 -7.67 -5.03 -24.29
N THR A 65 -7.79 -4.39 -25.44
CA THR A 65 -6.93 -4.64 -26.60
C THR A 65 -5.52 -4.08 -26.43
N ASP A 66 -4.59 -4.53 -27.27
CA ASP A 66 -3.21 -4.00 -27.27
C ASP A 66 -3.17 -2.52 -27.70
N GLU A 67 -4.07 -2.12 -28.61
CA GLU A 67 -4.23 -0.73 -29.04
C GLU A 67 -4.69 0.18 -27.91
N GLU A 68 -5.63 -0.27 -27.07
CA GLU A 68 -6.10 0.47 -25.90
C GLU A 68 -4.99 0.63 -24.86
N TRP A 69 -4.22 -0.41 -24.59
CA TRP A 69 -3.06 -0.33 -23.71
C TRP A 69 -1.98 0.60 -24.25
N ALA A 70 -1.69 0.53 -25.56
CA ALA A 70 -0.75 1.43 -26.23
C ALA A 70 -1.22 2.89 -26.17
N LYS A 71 -2.54 3.12 -26.36
CA LYS A 71 -3.15 4.45 -26.21
C LYS A 71 -3.01 4.96 -24.77
N LYS A 72 -3.32 4.14 -23.76
CA LYS A 72 -3.16 4.51 -22.35
C LYS A 72 -1.71 4.86 -22.02
N GLN A 73 -0.75 4.07 -22.49
CA GLN A 73 0.68 4.32 -22.25
C GLN A 73 1.19 5.61 -22.96
N SER A 74 0.62 5.95 -24.13
CA SER A 74 1.01 7.13 -24.91
C SER A 74 0.29 8.40 -24.48
N ASP A 75 -0.81 8.29 -23.74
CA ASP A 75 -1.62 9.42 -23.30
C ASP A 75 -0.82 10.41 -22.43
N SER A 76 -0.98 11.71 -22.71
CA SER A 76 -0.22 12.76 -22.04
C SER A 76 -0.57 12.89 -20.57
N LEU A 77 -1.86 12.72 -20.21
CA LEU A 77 -2.33 12.82 -18.84
C LEU A 77 -1.84 11.63 -18.00
N GLN A 78 -1.86 10.43 -18.59
CA GLN A 78 -1.33 9.22 -17.95
C GLN A 78 0.19 9.30 -17.72
N LYS A 79 0.94 9.84 -18.67
CA LYS A 79 2.38 10.10 -18.51
C LYS A 79 2.67 11.13 -17.43
N GLU A 80 1.87 12.17 -17.35
CA GLU A 80 1.99 13.16 -16.28
C GLU A 80 1.68 12.55 -14.93
N LEU A 81 0.58 11.78 -14.82
CA LEU A 81 0.23 11.05 -13.59
C LEU A 81 1.40 10.17 -13.14
N PHE A 82 1.98 9.40 -14.05
CA PHE A 82 3.15 8.57 -13.76
C PHE A 82 4.38 9.40 -13.32
N SER A 83 4.60 10.56 -13.92
CA SER A 83 5.67 11.49 -13.50
C SER A 83 5.46 11.96 -12.06
N GLU A 84 4.24 12.31 -11.67
CA GLU A 84 3.92 12.72 -10.29
C GLU A 84 4.05 11.55 -9.29
N ILE A 85 3.69 10.33 -9.70
CA ILE A 85 3.94 9.12 -8.91
C ILE A 85 5.43 8.95 -8.65
N ASN A 86 6.28 9.09 -9.68
CA ASN A 86 7.72 8.95 -9.51
C ASN A 86 8.33 10.03 -8.61
N LYS A 87 7.85 11.27 -8.69
CA LYS A 87 8.27 12.35 -7.78
C LYS A 87 7.89 12.04 -6.33
N THR A 88 6.71 11.46 -6.11
CA THR A 88 6.18 11.18 -4.76
C THR A 88 6.84 9.97 -4.11
N PHE A 89 7.11 8.91 -4.87
CA PHE A 89 7.50 7.60 -4.34
C PHE A 89 8.93 7.19 -4.68
N GLY A 90 9.55 7.76 -5.71
CA GLY A 90 10.88 7.35 -6.18
C GLY A 90 10.95 5.85 -6.46
N ASP A 91 11.92 5.17 -5.83
CA ASP A 91 12.13 3.73 -5.94
C ASP A 91 11.22 2.88 -5.01
N PHE A 92 10.31 3.53 -4.28
CA PHE A 92 9.41 2.90 -3.30
C PHE A 92 10.11 2.31 -2.06
N SER A 93 11.37 2.62 -1.82
CA SER A 93 12.16 2.02 -0.74
C SER A 93 11.64 2.37 0.65
N ASP A 94 11.15 3.60 0.86
CA ASP A 94 10.63 4.02 2.16
C ASP A 94 9.29 3.36 2.47
N GLN A 95 8.40 3.23 1.47
CA GLN A 95 7.14 2.51 1.63
C GLN A 95 7.38 1.02 1.89
N LYS A 96 8.37 0.43 1.19
CA LYS A 96 8.79 -0.95 1.45
C LYS A 96 9.21 -1.16 2.91
N LYS A 97 9.98 -0.23 3.50
CA LYS A 97 10.37 -0.28 4.93
C LYS A 97 9.15 -0.20 5.84
N THR A 98 8.22 0.70 5.55
CA THR A 98 6.99 0.87 6.32
C THR A 98 6.10 -0.38 6.24
N ILE A 99 5.89 -0.92 5.04
CA ILE A 99 5.13 -2.16 4.83
C ILE A 99 5.81 -3.34 5.53
N LYS A 100 7.15 -3.40 5.51
CA LYS A 100 7.89 -4.41 6.28
C LYS A 100 7.55 -4.34 7.77
N SER A 101 7.54 -3.16 8.36
CA SER A 101 7.17 -2.98 9.76
C SER A 101 5.73 -3.43 10.02
N ILE A 102 4.77 -3.06 9.18
CA ILE A 102 3.38 -3.52 9.28
C ILE A 102 3.31 -5.06 9.24
N TYR A 103 3.98 -5.69 8.28
CA TYR A 103 3.99 -7.15 8.15
C TYR A 103 4.65 -7.84 9.35
N GLN A 104 5.69 -7.23 9.95
CA GLN A 104 6.30 -7.75 11.19
C GLN A 104 5.31 -7.72 12.36
N HIS A 105 4.55 -6.62 12.51
CA HIS A 105 3.49 -6.53 13.50
C HIS A 105 2.40 -7.58 13.28
N ILE A 106 1.92 -7.69 12.04
CA ILE A 106 0.92 -8.71 11.69
C ILE A 106 1.45 -10.11 12.02
N LYS A 107 2.68 -10.44 11.63
CA LYS A 107 3.30 -11.75 11.88
C LYS A 107 3.45 -12.06 13.36
N TYR A 108 3.73 -11.04 14.19
CA TYR A 108 3.85 -11.19 15.63
C TYR A 108 2.52 -11.59 16.27
N TYR A 109 1.43 -10.94 15.90
CA TYR A 109 0.10 -11.23 16.44
C TYR A 109 -0.62 -12.38 15.72
N PHE A 110 -0.26 -12.64 14.47
CA PHE A 110 -0.82 -13.71 13.64
C PHE A 110 0.32 -14.58 13.07
N PRO A 111 0.82 -15.56 13.86
CA PRO A 111 1.99 -16.36 13.47
C PRO A 111 1.84 -17.13 12.14
N GLN A 112 0.61 -17.38 11.69
CA GLN A 112 0.33 -18.03 10.39
C GLN A 112 0.38 -17.07 9.21
N PHE A 113 0.50 -15.75 9.44
CA PHE A 113 0.55 -14.77 8.37
C PHE A 113 1.69 -15.07 7.40
N THR A 114 1.37 -15.09 6.11
CA THR A 114 2.32 -15.14 5.01
C THR A 114 2.32 -13.80 4.30
N PRO A 115 3.45 -13.09 4.22
CA PRO A 115 3.48 -11.75 3.65
C PRO A 115 3.13 -11.78 2.16
N PRO A 116 2.10 -11.05 1.72
CA PRO A 116 1.74 -10.95 0.33
C PRO A 116 2.82 -10.17 -0.45
N LYS A 117 2.91 -10.45 -1.77
CA LYS A 117 3.71 -9.64 -2.68
C LYS A 117 3.00 -8.30 -2.90
N VAL A 118 3.71 -7.22 -2.68
CA VAL A 118 3.22 -5.86 -2.97
C VAL A 118 3.29 -5.61 -4.48
N VAL A 119 2.21 -5.12 -5.05
CA VAL A 119 2.16 -4.68 -6.44
C VAL A 119 1.62 -3.26 -6.50
N THR A 120 2.40 -2.34 -7.03
CA THR A 120 1.95 -0.98 -7.28
C THR A 120 1.42 -0.85 -8.70
N LEU A 121 0.33 -0.12 -8.85
CA LEU A 121 -0.31 0.12 -10.15
C LEU A 121 -0.95 1.52 -10.18
N THR A 122 -1.39 1.97 -11.33
CA THR A 122 -2.28 3.12 -11.48
C THR A 122 -3.71 2.63 -11.58
N SER A 123 -4.61 3.28 -10.85
CA SER A 123 -6.05 2.95 -10.78
C SER A 123 -6.94 4.00 -11.45
N ASP A 124 -6.35 4.97 -12.17
CA ASP A 124 -7.02 6.16 -12.69
C ASP A 124 -7.71 6.96 -11.56
N VAL A 125 -7.01 7.00 -10.39
CA VAL A 125 -7.44 7.68 -9.17
C VAL A 125 -8.76 7.11 -8.62
N ASP A 126 -8.95 5.80 -8.71
CA ASP A 126 -10.05 5.12 -8.00
C ASP A 126 -9.75 5.06 -6.50
N TYR A 127 -10.28 6.05 -5.78
CA TYR A 127 -10.08 6.15 -4.34
C TYR A 127 -10.85 5.12 -3.52
N SER A 128 -11.83 4.44 -4.11
CA SER A 128 -12.62 3.41 -3.42
C SER A 128 -11.86 2.11 -3.24
N SER A 129 -10.84 1.87 -4.07
CA SER A 129 -10.05 0.65 -4.12
C SER A 129 -8.54 0.95 -4.02
N ARG A 130 -8.17 1.90 -3.14
CA ARG A 130 -6.77 2.37 -3.00
C ARG A 130 -5.77 1.27 -2.64
N VAL A 131 -6.18 0.37 -1.74
CA VAL A 131 -5.39 -0.79 -1.33
C VAL A 131 -6.31 -2.00 -1.28
N ILE A 132 -5.90 -3.07 -1.95
CA ILE A 132 -6.64 -4.33 -1.99
C ILE A 132 -5.73 -5.45 -1.49
N TYR A 133 -6.11 -6.09 -0.39
CA TYR A 133 -5.48 -7.31 0.07
C TYR A 133 -6.22 -8.51 -0.55
N ALA A 134 -5.50 -9.28 -1.36
CA ALA A 134 -6.04 -10.44 -2.08
C ALA A 134 -5.09 -11.63 -1.93
N ASP A 135 -5.28 -12.41 -0.88
CA ASP A 135 -4.48 -13.60 -0.55
C ASP A 135 -2.95 -13.37 -0.58
N SER A 136 -2.34 -13.66 -1.71
CA SER A 136 -0.90 -13.58 -1.93
C SER A 136 -0.42 -12.23 -2.48
N LEU A 137 -1.35 -11.29 -2.72
CA LEU A 137 -1.08 -9.97 -3.29
C LEU A 137 -1.61 -8.85 -2.40
N LEU A 138 -0.84 -7.78 -2.31
CA LEU A 138 -1.26 -6.48 -1.83
C LEU A 138 -1.17 -5.49 -2.98
N LEU A 139 -2.31 -5.13 -3.55
CA LEU A 139 -2.40 -4.17 -4.66
C LEU A 139 -2.51 -2.76 -4.11
N ILE A 140 -1.72 -1.83 -4.62
CA ILE A 140 -1.69 -0.43 -4.18
C ILE A 140 -1.83 0.48 -5.39
N GLY A 141 -2.95 1.21 -5.47
CA GLY A 141 -3.17 2.30 -6.42
C GLY A 141 -2.36 3.53 -6.00
N VAL A 142 -1.09 3.63 -6.44
CA VAL A 142 -0.15 4.65 -5.98
C VAL A 142 -0.54 6.07 -6.40
N ASP A 143 -1.34 6.20 -7.43
CA ASP A 143 -1.94 7.45 -7.90
C ASP A 143 -2.97 8.05 -6.93
N ASN A 144 -3.37 7.32 -5.89
CA ASN A 144 -4.23 7.82 -4.82
C ASN A 144 -3.46 8.49 -3.67
N TYR A 145 -2.14 8.71 -3.78
CA TYR A 145 -1.33 9.19 -2.64
C TYR A 145 -0.37 10.32 -3.02
N LEU A 146 -0.75 11.16 -3.98
CA LEU A 146 0.10 12.25 -4.50
C LEU A 146 0.10 13.50 -3.61
N GLY A 147 -0.77 13.54 -2.60
CA GLY A 147 -0.98 14.67 -1.69
C GLY A 147 -2.35 15.29 -1.85
N SER A 148 -2.99 15.64 -0.72
CA SER A 148 -4.40 16.07 -0.65
C SER A 148 -4.78 17.31 -1.49
N LYS A 149 -3.79 18.08 -1.93
CA LYS A 149 -3.99 19.28 -2.76
C LYS A 149 -3.52 19.07 -4.20
N HIS A 150 -3.24 17.81 -4.58
CA HIS A 150 -2.75 17.52 -5.91
C HIS A 150 -3.83 17.80 -6.97
N ARG A 151 -3.43 18.35 -8.13
CA ARG A 151 -4.37 18.77 -9.18
C ARG A 151 -5.25 17.64 -9.74
N PHE A 152 -4.77 16.39 -9.70
CA PHE A 152 -5.56 15.22 -10.10
C PHE A 152 -6.75 14.93 -9.17
N TYR A 153 -6.85 15.62 -8.04
CA TYR A 153 -7.94 15.49 -7.06
C TYR A 153 -8.82 16.74 -6.99
N SER A 154 -8.63 17.71 -7.92
CA SER A 154 -9.35 19.00 -7.93
C SER A 154 -10.87 18.87 -8.00
N ASP A 155 -11.36 17.81 -8.65
CA ASP A 155 -12.78 17.58 -8.86
C ASP A 155 -13.40 16.66 -7.78
N MET A 156 -12.59 16.26 -6.77
CA MET A 156 -13.04 15.42 -5.67
C MET A 156 -13.54 16.27 -4.50
N GLU A 157 -14.48 15.70 -3.76
CA GLU A 157 -14.93 16.28 -2.48
C GLU A 157 -13.74 16.42 -1.51
N ALA A 158 -13.69 17.57 -0.82
CA ALA A 158 -12.54 17.90 0.03
C ALA A 158 -12.23 16.87 1.11
N TYR A 159 -13.25 16.20 1.66
CA TYR A 159 -13.06 15.15 2.66
C TYR A 159 -12.42 13.88 2.08
N ILE A 160 -12.68 13.56 0.80
CA ILE A 160 -12.03 12.46 0.09
C ILE A 160 -10.57 12.83 -0.19
N ALA A 161 -10.35 14.00 -0.81
CA ALA A 161 -9.01 14.46 -1.18
C ALA A 161 -8.05 14.55 0.04
N GLN A 162 -8.54 14.83 1.24
CA GLN A 162 -7.74 14.89 2.46
C GLN A 162 -7.04 13.57 2.80
N GLU A 163 -7.62 12.44 2.40
CA GLU A 163 -7.06 11.11 2.63
C GLU A 163 -6.09 10.67 1.53
N LEU A 164 -6.04 11.37 0.40
CA LEU A 164 -5.19 11.03 -0.75
C LEU A 164 -3.76 11.57 -0.59
N ASP A 165 -3.13 11.22 0.52
CA ASP A 165 -1.78 11.65 0.86
C ASP A 165 -0.94 10.44 1.29
N LYS A 166 0.32 10.43 0.89
CA LYS A 166 1.31 9.36 1.15
C LYS A 166 1.35 8.91 2.61
N LYS A 167 1.05 9.80 3.56
CA LYS A 167 1.02 9.49 4.99
C LYS A 167 -0.08 8.50 5.38
N TYR A 168 -1.16 8.38 4.58
CA TYR A 168 -2.26 7.45 4.84
C TYR A 168 -2.04 6.05 4.26
N LEU A 169 -1.09 5.88 3.32
CA LEU A 169 -0.80 4.57 2.74
C LEU A 169 -0.54 3.47 3.81
N PRO A 170 0.22 3.71 4.89
CA PRO A 170 0.39 2.70 5.94
C PRO A 170 -0.90 2.32 6.65
N VAL A 171 -1.80 3.28 6.84
CA VAL A 171 -3.11 3.07 7.46
C VAL A 171 -3.97 2.19 6.57
N ASP A 172 -4.05 2.53 5.27
CA ASP A 172 -4.85 1.79 4.30
C ASP A 172 -4.32 0.34 4.12
N VAL A 173 -2.99 0.15 4.14
CA VAL A 173 -2.38 -1.19 4.14
C VAL A 173 -2.77 -1.99 5.38
N ALA A 174 -2.72 -1.40 6.57
CA ALA A 174 -3.12 -2.09 7.79
C ALA A 174 -4.63 -2.38 7.81
N LEU A 175 -5.44 -1.44 7.34
CA LEU A 175 -6.90 -1.58 7.26
C LEU A 175 -7.31 -2.69 6.30
N SER A 176 -6.72 -2.75 5.10
CA SER A 176 -7.02 -3.79 4.11
C SER A 176 -6.77 -5.20 4.64
N PHE A 177 -5.72 -5.37 5.45
CA PHE A 177 -5.47 -6.63 6.14
C PHE A 177 -6.53 -6.90 7.23
N ALA A 178 -6.83 -5.90 8.05
CA ALA A 178 -7.83 -6.06 9.13
C ALA A 178 -9.20 -6.44 8.57
N GLU A 179 -9.63 -5.83 7.48
CA GLU A 179 -10.89 -6.14 6.79
C GLU A 179 -10.92 -7.57 6.21
N ALA A 180 -9.78 -8.08 5.77
CA ALA A 180 -9.68 -9.43 5.23
C ALA A 180 -9.81 -10.53 6.30
N ILE A 181 -9.36 -10.26 7.53
CA ILE A 181 -9.35 -11.26 8.62
C ILE A 181 -10.49 -11.09 9.62
N ILE A 182 -11.06 -9.89 9.74
CA ILE A 182 -12.19 -9.64 10.64
C ILE A 182 -13.48 -9.84 9.83
N PRO A 183 -14.26 -10.90 10.08
CA PRO A 183 -15.55 -11.07 9.41
C PRO A 183 -16.42 -9.83 9.70
N SER A 184 -16.85 -9.14 8.66
CA SER A 184 -17.78 -8.04 8.87
C SER A 184 -19.11 -8.61 9.36
N SER A 185 -19.41 -8.41 10.64
CA SER A 185 -20.70 -8.76 11.27
C SER A 185 -21.89 -7.93 10.71
N ARG A 186 -21.66 -7.12 9.66
CA ARG A 186 -22.65 -6.22 9.05
C ARG A 186 -23.23 -6.70 7.71
N LYS A 187 -23.16 -7.99 7.39
CA LYS A 187 -23.84 -8.53 6.20
C LYS A 187 -25.15 -9.24 6.55
N THR A 188 -25.91 -8.71 7.50
CA THR A 188 -27.29 -9.16 7.74
C THR A 188 -28.10 -7.96 8.20
N GLU A 189 -28.57 -7.18 7.22
CA GLU A 189 -29.92 -6.56 7.23
C GLU A 189 -30.20 -6.01 5.84
#